data_d05344db4bd0c81c2dd043fb37d68d59
#
_entry.id   d05344db4bd0c81c2dd043fb37d68d59
#
_cell.length_a   1.000
_cell.length_b   1.000
_cell.length_c   1.000
_cell.angle_alpha   90.00
_cell.angle_beta   90.00
_cell.angle_gamma   90.00
#
_symmetry.space_group_name_H-M   'P 1'
#
loop_
_entity.id
_entity.type
_entity.pdbx_description
1 polymer ?
#
loop_
_entity_poly.entity_id
_entity_poly.type
_entity_poly.pdbx_seq_one_letter_code
_entity_poly.pdbx_strand_id
1 'polypeptide(L)'
;MTQNAFLQDLAMLMAVAGFVSVLFTRLKWPKVIGYILAGVLLSSHLWGFSFLADEGSVQTIAQLGIIFLMFTMGLEFSTSDMRRIKDVTFPTALLDTAVMTWLGYTFGRLVCGWDTVPSIFLGVAICDSSTTLLAKIIAEMNWSRRPFVKYVIGTSVCEDIVCVGLIALVTGVAQGHGMSLGAAGMSLGGLLIFSFAVIVFGLVLVPRLLSSVASHGDNETLLLTVLGCCFLVTYVAFKLDYSLALGAFLVGVLGSSSDVRRRLHQMVEPLKSMFAAVFFVSIGLLVNPFVCWQNIGLILLLSALVMAGKGINCFAGGLATGESLKTSVQMGMGLAQIGEFAYMVALLYLTLTGDADRPMYQVVVGVSLLTTLLNPVMLRASDPLGDWVEKRCPAGLRAKLTAYGDFLARYRQSLGAVAENRRRVRGMIMKLALVAALEFAIALAFGILNEQDWSSFSAWFNEHKQIVLYLLQNLFLAAFFAPIFFLAQGLARTVATIVLDGRKDTRFALAVRGAVRFV
;
A
#
# COMPACT_ATOMS: atom_id res chain seq x y z
N MET A 1 -6.45 -27.29 -20.55
CA MET A 1 -7.62 -26.41 -20.29
C MET A 1 -8.57 -26.49 -21.48
N THR A 2 -9.78 -26.92 -21.29
CA THR A 2 -10.78 -26.82 -22.36
C THR A 2 -11.29 -25.36 -22.35
N GLN A 3 -11.27 -24.67 -23.50
CA GLN A 3 -11.77 -23.29 -23.65
C GLN A 3 -13.18 -23.10 -23.08
N ASN A 4 -13.96 -24.15 -23.06
CA ASN A 4 -15.33 -24.15 -22.54
C ASN A 4 -15.39 -23.99 -21.02
N ALA A 5 -14.43 -24.57 -20.25
CA ALA A 5 -14.40 -24.45 -18.78
C ALA A 5 -14.15 -23.00 -18.32
N PHE A 6 -13.17 -22.34 -18.91
CA PHE A 6 -12.88 -20.93 -18.60
C PHE A 6 -14.07 -20.00 -18.88
N LEU A 7 -14.72 -20.17 -20.04
CA LEU A 7 -15.90 -19.36 -20.39
C LEU A 7 -17.07 -19.62 -19.45
N GLN A 8 -17.30 -20.88 -19.06
CA GLN A 8 -18.32 -21.27 -18.10
C GLN A 8 -18.10 -20.60 -16.75
N ASP A 9 -16.87 -20.67 -16.22
CA ASP A 9 -16.52 -20.10 -14.92
C ASP A 9 -16.64 -18.57 -14.92
N LEU A 10 -16.14 -17.92 -15.96
CA LEU A 10 -16.27 -16.48 -16.11
C LEU A 10 -17.73 -16.02 -16.22
N ALA A 11 -18.55 -16.74 -16.98
CA ALA A 11 -19.98 -16.44 -17.12
C ALA A 11 -20.71 -16.59 -15.78
N MET A 12 -20.44 -17.66 -15.03
CA MET A 12 -21.02 -17.89 -13.71
C MET A 12 -20.63 -16.81 -12.72
N LEU A 13 -19.32 -16.50 -12.64
CA LEU A 13 -18.80 -15.46 -11.74
C LEU A 13 -19.42 -14.08 -12.05
N MET A 14 -19.48 -13.69 -13.33
CA MET A 14 -20.06 -12.41 -13.73
C MET A 14 -21.55 -12.34 -13.48
N ALA A 15 -22.30 -13.41 -13.76
CA ALA A 15 -23.74 -13.45 -13.50
C ALA A 15 -24.04 -13.33 -12.01
N VAL A 16 -23.34 -14.10 -11.18
CA VAL A 16 -23.51 -14.06 -9.72
C VAL A 16 -23.07 -12.73 -9.14
N ALA A 17 -21.92 -12.20 -9.55
CA ALA A 17 -21.45 -10.88 -9.12
C ALA A 17 -22.44 -9.76 -9.51
N GLY A 18 -23.00 -9.82 -10.72
CA GLY A 18 -24.01 -8.88 -11.19
C GLY A 18 -25.29 -8.95 -10.34
N PHE A 19 -25.82 -10.14 -10.12
CA PHE A 19 -27.01 -10.35 -9.28
C PHE A 19 -26.81 -9.84 -7.85
N VAL A 20 -25.70 -10.23 -7.23
CA VAL A 20 -25.34 -9.82 -5.87
C VAL A 20 -25.14 -8.30 -5.78
N SER A 21 -24.52 -7.69 -6.78
CA SER A 21 -24.35 -6.24 -6.85
C SER A 21 -25.71 -5.51 -6.80
N VAL A 22 -26.71 -5.99 -7.57
CA VAL A 22 -28.08 -5.43 -7.55
C VAL A 22 -28.72 -5.61 -6.19
N LEU A 23 -28.65 -6.82 -5.62
CA LEU A 23 -29.25 -7.16 -4.33
C LEU A 23 -28.68 -6.28 -3.21
N PHE A 24 -27.34 -6.22 -3.08
CA PHE A 24 -26.67 -5.48 -2.01
C PHE A 24 -26.82 -3.96 -2.17
N THR A 25 -26.94 -3.46 -3.41
CA THR A 25 -27.29 -2.06 -3.66
C THR A 25 -28.69 -1.73 -3.14
N ARG A 26 -29.68 -2.62 -3.35
CA ARG A 26 -31.05 -2.44 -2.82
C ARG A 26 -31.09 -2.51 -1.30
N LEU A 27 -30.31 -3.40 -0.70
CA LEU A 27 -30.17 -3.54 0.75
C LEU A 27 -29.37 -2.41 1.40
N LYS A 28 -28.72 -1.55 0.61
CA LYS A 28 -27.78 -0.50 1.06
C LYS A 28 -26.60 -1.08 1.88
N TRP A 29 -26.18 -2.28 1.55
CA TRP A 29 -25.04 -2.94 2.16
C TRP A 29 -23.81 -2.87 1.27
N PRO A 30 -22.57 -2.96 1.85
CA PRO A 30 -21.34 -3.00 1.08
C PRO A 30 -21.32 -4.20 0.12
N LYS A 31 -21.11 -3.95 -1.18
CA LYS A 31 -21.11 -5.00 -2.22
C LYS A 31 -20.03 -6.06 -1.99
N VAL A 32 -18.90 -5.67 -1.39
CA VAL A 32 -17.79 -6.57 -1.07
C VAL A 32 -18.24 -7.75 -0.24
N ILE A 33 -19.05 -7.51 0.80
CA ILE A 33 -19.62 -8.56 1.64
C ILE A 33 -20.47 -9.52 0.80
N GLY A 34 -21.29 -8.96 -0.10
CA GLY A 34 -22.10 -9.75 -1.01
C GLY A 34 -21.29 -10.63 -1.93
N TYR A 35 -20.21 -10.12 -2.50
CA TYR A 35 -19.31 -10.90 -3.38
C TYR A 35 -18.65 -12.05 -2.62
N ILE A 36 -18.17 -11.83 -1.40
CA ILE A 36 -17.57 -12.89 -0.57
C ILE A 36 -18.64 -13.94 -0.23
N LEU A 37 -19.84 -13.53 0.20
CA LEU A 37 -20.94 -14.46 0.48
C LEU A 37 -21.35 -15.24 -0.76
N ALA A 38 -21.39 -14.62 -1.93
CA ALA A 38 -21.65 -15.30 -3.19
C ALA A 38 -20.60 -16.38 -3.50
N GLY A 39 -19.31 -16.06 -3.25
CA GLY A 39 -18.24 -17.04 -3.35
C GLY A 39 -18.40 -18.21 -2.40
N VAL A 40 -18.76 -17.95 -1.14
CA VAL A 40 -19.07 -19.01 -0.15
C VAL A 40 -20.21 -19.91 -0.65
N LEU A 41 -21.27 -19.32 -1.23
CA LEU A 41 -22.39 -20.08 -1.78
C LEU A 41 -22.03 -20.91 -3.02
N LEU A 42 -21.05 -20.49 -3.82
CA LEU A 42 -20.54 -21.23 -4.96
C LEU A 42 -19.46 -22.25 -4.59
N SER A 43 -18.97 -22.21 -3.37
CA SER A 43 -17.86 -23.03 -2.88
C SER A 43 -18.25 -24.51 -2.80
N SER A 44 -17.32 -25.39 -3.20
CA SER A 44 -17.41 -26.83 -2.99
C SER A 44 -17.48 -27.23 -1.51
N HIS A 45 -16.99 -26.37 -0.61
CA HIS A 45 -17.02 -26.59 0.84
C HIS A 45 -18.44 -26.64 1.41
N LEU A 46 -19.41 -25.95 0.77
CA LEU A 46 -20.79 -25.92 1.26
C LEU A 46 -21.63 -27.10 0.73
N TRP A 47 -21.42 -27.48 -0.52
CA TRP A 47 -22.31 -28.42 -1.21
C TRP A 47 -21.66 -29.80 -1.49
N GLY A 48 -20.34 -29.92 -1.30
CA GLY A 48 -19.58 -31.12 -1.63
C GLY A 48 -19.29 -31.29 -3.14
N PHE A 49 -19.72 -30.35 -3.98
CA PHE A 49 -19.40 -30.27 -5.41
C PHE A 49 -19.12 -28.81 -5.79
N SER A 50 -18.26 -28.59 -6.77
CA SER A 50 -17.94 -27.26 -7.28
C SER A 50 -18.89 -26.87 -8.41
N PHE A 51 -19.40 -25.64 -8.35
CA PHE A 51 -20.11 -25.02 -9.48
C PHE A 51 -19.17 -24.54 -10.58
N LEU A 52 -17.88 -24.47 -10.28
CA LEU A 52 -16.83 -24.03 -11.18
C LEU A 52 -16.10 -25.24 -11.75
N ALA A 53 -15.73 -25.15 -13.01
CA ALA A 53 -15.03 -26.21 -13.72
C ALA A 53 -13.52 -26.20 -13.43
N ASP A 54 -12.91 -25.01 -13.19
CA ASP A 54 -11.48 -24.85 -12.92
C ASP A 54 -11.19 -23.68 -11.96
N GLU A 55 -11.04 -23.99 -10.69
CA GLU A 55 -10.71 -23.00 -9.65
C GLU A 55 -9.37 -22.29 -9.91
N GLY A 56 -8.40 -22.90 -10.60
CA GLY A 56 -7.13 -22.29 -10.95
C GLY A 56 -7.28 -21.11 -11.93
N SER A 57 -8.18 -21.25 -12.91
CA SER A 57 -8.53 -20.14 -13.82
C SER A 57 -9.13 -18.96 -13.07
N VAL A 58 -9.97 -19.22 -12.08
CA VAL A 58 -10.58 -18.18 -11.24
C VAL A 58 -9.52 -17.43 -10.43
N GLN A 59 -8.55 -18.15 -9.86
CA GLN A 59 -7.44 -17.52 -9.14
C GLN A 59 -6.60 -16.60 -10.04
N THR A 60 -6.37 -17.02 -11.30
CA THR A 60 -5.65 -16.20 -12.28
C THR A 60 -6.38 -14.89 -12.58
N ILE A 61 -7.71 -14.96 -12.78
CA ILE A 61 -8.53 -13.75 -12.99
C ILE A 61 -8.55 -12.87 -11.72
N ALA A 62 -8.59 -13.49 -10.54
CA ALA A 62 -8.55 -12.80 -9.27
C ALA A 62 -7.26 -11.99 -9.06
N GLN A 63 -6.10 -12.48 -9.56
CA GLN A 63 -4.85 -11.72 -9.55
C GLN A 63 -4.95 -10.42 -10.37
N LEU A 64 -5.67 -10.41 -11.49
CA LEU A 64 -5.97 -9.17 -12.21
C LEU A 64 -6.80 -8.22 -11.35
N GLY A 65 -7.71 -8.75 -10.54
CA GLY A 65 -8.47 -7.96 -9.55
C GLY A 65 -7.56 -7.23 -8.58
N ILE A 66 -6.56 -7.93 -8.02
CA ILE A 66 -5.56 -7.32 -7.13
C ILE A 66 -4.78 -6.21 -7.87
N ILE A 67 -4.32 -6.48 -9.09
CA ILE A 67 -3.56 -5.50 -9.89
C ILE A 67 -4.38 -4.24 -10.13
N PHE A 68 -5.63 -4.36 -10.60
CA PHE A 68 -6.49 -3.20 -10.85
C PHE A 68 -6.88 -2.45 -9.57
N LEU A 69 -7.14 -3.19 -8.48
CA LEU A 69 -7.43 -2.59 -7.17
C LEU A 69 -6.24 -1.74 -6.70
N MET A 70 -5.04 -2.32 -6.69
CA MET A 70 -3.82 -1.65 -6.24
C MET A 70 -3.42 -0.49 -7.12
N PHE A 71 -3.53 -0.65 -8.44
CA PHE A 71 -3.30 0.45 -9.39
C PHE A 71 -4.23 1.63 -9.13
N THR A 72 -5.53 1.37 -8.93
CA THR A 72 -6.52 2.43 -8.68
C THR A 72 -6.29 3.10 -7.34
N MET A 73 -5.96 2.34 -6.28
CA MET A 73 -5.57 2.92 -4.98
C MET A 73 -4.35 3.83 -5.13
N GLY A 74 -3.35 3.42 -5.90
CA GLY A 74 -2.23 4.29 -6.24
C GLY A 74 -2.64 5.57 -6.97
N LEU A 75 -3.60 5.50 -7.92
CA LEU A 75 -4.16 6.67 -8.61
C LEU A 75 -4.94 7.60 -7.68
N GLU A 76 -5.63 7.07 -6.69
CA GLU A 76 -6.38 7.84 -5.70
C GLU A 76 -5.43 8.60 -4.75
N PHE A 77 -4.18 8.16 -4.63
CA PHE A 77 -3.19 8.78 -3.77
C PHE A 77 -2.84 10.20 -4.24
N SER A 78 -3.42 11.21 -3.57
CA SER A 78 -3.13 12.62 -3.85
C SER A 78 -1.98 13.14 -3.00
N THR A 79 -0.81 13.29 -3.62
CA THR A 79 0.37 13.85 -2.94
C THR A 79 0.16 15.29 -2.45
N SER A 80 -0.73 16.06 -3.08
CA SER A 80 -1.04 17.46 -2.70
C SER A 80 -1.91 17.52 -1.45
N ASP A 81 -2.93 16.69 -1.36
CA ASP A 81 -3.85 16.67 -0.23
C ASP A 81 -3.18 16.08 1.01
N MET A 82 -2.38 15.02 0.81
CA MET A 82 -1.58 14.42 1.88
C MET A 82 -0.57 15.38 2.51
N ARG A 83 0.00 16.33 1.74
CA ARG A 83 0.93 17.32 2.31
C ARG A 83 0.33 18.20 3.40
N ARG A 84 -0.99 18.41 3.37
CA ARG A 84 -1.70 19.27 4.33
C ARG A 84 -2.03 18.55 5.64
N ILE A 85 -2.20 17.23 5.60
CA ILE A 85 -2.67 16.43 6.73
C ILE A 85 -1.63 15.40 7.22
N LYS A 86 -0.51 15.26 6.51
CA LYS A 86 0.55 14.26 6.79
C LYS A 86 1.07 14.27 8.22
N ASP A 87 1.11 15.47 8.85
CA ASP A 87 1.65 15.64 10.20
C ASP A 87 0.73 15.04 11.29
N VAL A 88 -0.50 14.67 10.92
CA VAL A 88 -1.47 13.95 11.75
C VAL A 88 -1.62 12.51 11.28
N THR A 89 -1.86 12.33 9.99
CA THR A 89 -2.24 11.03 9.42
C THR A 89 -1.10 10.02 9.39
N PHE A 90 0.10 10.45 8.98
CA PHE A 90 1.25 9.53 8.86
C PHE A 90 1.75 9.01 10.21
N PRO A 91 1.97 9.84 11.27
CA PRO A 91 2.33 9.33 12.59
C PRO A 91 1.25 8.43 13.20
N THR A 92 -0.04 8.77 12.99
CA THR A 92 -1.16 7.96 13.48
C THR A 92 -1.20 6.60 12.78
N ALA A 93 -1.08 6.56 11.45
CA ALA A 93 -1.03 5.33 10.68
C ALA A 93 0.17 4.45 11.08
N LEU A 94 1.35 5.05 11.23
CA LEU A 94 2.55 4.30 11.63
C LEU A 94 2.41 3.71 13.03
N LEU A 95 1.85 4.46 13.99
CA LEU A 95 1.55 3.97 15.33
C LEU A 95 0.56 2.82 15.28
N ASP A 96 -0.56 3.00 14.58
CA ASP A 96 -1.60 1.96 14.50
C ASP A 96 -1.08 0.70 13.82
N THR A 97 -0.47 0.83 12.64
CA THR A 97 0.08 -0.31 11.90
C THR A 97 1.12 -1.07 12.71
N ALA A 98 2.04 -0.38 13.40
CA ALA A 98 3.07 -1.03 14.22
C ALA A 98 2.46 -1.76 15.42
N VAL A 99 1.54 -1.11 16.15
CA VAL A 99 0.90 -1.72 17.33
C VAL A 99 -0.03 -2.85 16.91
N MET A 100 -0.82 -2.70 15.85
CA MET A 100 -1.72 -3.76 15.37
C MET A 100 -0.94 -4.96 14.83
N THR A 101 0.14 -4.74 14.09
CA THR A 101 1.02 -5.84 13.65
C THR A 101 1.60 -6.60 14.85
N TRP A 102 2.06 -5.88 15.88
CA TRP A 102 2.55 -6.49 17.10
C TRP A 102 1.44 -7.23 17.88
N LEU A 103 0.25 -6.64 18.01
CA LEU A 103 -0.90 -7.28 18.68
C LEU A 103 -1.33 -8.55 17.95
N GLY A 104 -1.43 -8.53 16.62
CA GLY A 104 -1.78 -9.70 15.83
C GLY A 104 -0.73 -10.80 15.90
N TYR A 105 0.55 -10.43 15.86
CA TYR A 105 1.65 -11.37 16.10
C TYR A 105 1.53 -12.02 17.49
N THR A 106 1.35 -11.22 18.52
CA THR A 106 1.23 -11.69 19.90
C THR A 106 0.00 -12.57 20.08
N PHE A 107 -1.12 -12.19 19.49
CA PHE A 107 -2.35 -13.00 19.50
C PHE A 107 -2.14 -14.36 18.81
N GLY A 108 -1.53 -14.38 17.65
CA GLY A 108 -1.18 -15.62 16.94
C GLY A 108 -0.28 -16.53 17.77
N ARG A 109 0.75 -15.96 18.42
CA ARG A 109 1.68 -16.74 19.26
C ARG A 109 1.08 -17.24 20.57
N LEU A 110 0.37 -16.39 21.32
CA LEU A 110 -0.05 -16.69 22.69
C LEU A 110 -1.46 -17.29 22.76
N VAL A 111 -2.38 -16.84 21.89
CA VAL A 111 -3.78 -17.28 21.93
C VAL A 111 -4.01 -18.46 20.98
N CYS A 112 -3.50 -18.35 19.75
CA CYS A 112 -3.67 -19.39 18.74
C CYS A 112 -2.60 -20.50 18.83
N GLY A 113 -1.46 -20.26 19.51
CA GLY A 113 -0.34 -21.19 19.56
C GLY A 113 0.38 -21.39 18.22
N TRP A 114 0.20 -20.45 17.29
CA TRP A 114 0.79 -20.55 15.94
C TRP A 114 2.28 -20.25 15.94
N ASP A 115 2.98 -20.78 14.90
CA ASP A 115 4.38 -20.49 14.67
C ASP A 115 4.60 -19.02 14.30
N THR A 116 5.87 -18.63 14.18
CA THR A 116 6.28 -17.24 13.90
C THR A 116 5.71 -16.72 12.59
N VAL A 117 5.80 -17.49 11.48
CA VAL A 117 5.36 -17.03 10.16
C VAL A 117 3.87 -16.74 10.12
N PRO A 118 2.94 -17.68 10.45
CA PRO A 118 1.51 -17.38 10.44
C PRO A 118 1.14 -16.27 11.41
N SER A 119 1.84 -16.13 12.53
CA SER A 119 1.59 -15.04 13.49
C SER A 119 1.97 -13.67 12.94
N ILE A 120 3.08 -13.56 12.19
CA ILE A 120 3.46 -12.32 11.50
C ILE A 120 2.42 -11.97 10.43
N PHE A 121 1.99 -12.96 9.63
CA PHE A 121 0.94 -12.75 8.61
C PHE A 121 -0.37 -12.29 9.23
N LEU A 122 -0.78 -12.86 10.38
CA LEU A 122 -1.96 -12.40 11.11
C LEU A 122 -1.80 -10.93 11.53
N GLY A 123 -0.63 -10.53 12.06
CA GLY A 123 -0.34 -9.15 12.43
C GLY A 123 -0.49 -8.19 11.26
N VAL A 124 0.09 -8.54 10.11
CA VAL A 124 -0.02 -7.72 8.88
C VAL A 124 -1.45 -7.72 8.34
N ALA A 125 -2.19 -8.83 8.44
CA ALA A 125 -3.57 -8.89 7.97
C ALA A 125 -4.52 -7.96 8.74
N ILE A 126 -4.28 -7.73 10.04
CA ILE A 126 -5.19 -6.92 10.88
C ILE A 126 -4.76 -5.45 11.05
N CYS A 127 -3.67 -5.01 10.42
CA CYS A 127 -3.13 -3.68 10.67
C CYS A 127 -3.75 -2.57 9.80
N ASP A 128 -4.43 -2.93 8.72
CA ASP A 128 -4.96 -1.99 7.74
C ASP A 128 -6.46 -1.71 7.91
N SER A 129 -6.93 -0.53 7.48
CA SER A 129 -8.35 -0.13 7.48
C SER A 129 -8.83 0.14 6.07
N SER A 130 -10.04 -0.31 5.70
CA SER A 130 -10.59 -0.11 4.36
C SER A 130 -10.91 1.35 4.04
N THR A 131 -10.15 1.95 3.14
CA THR A 131 -10.36 3.32 2.64
C THR A 131 -11.64 3.42 1.84
N THR A 132 -11.94 2.43 0.99
CA THR A 132 -13.11 2.43 0.10
C THR A 132 -14.42 2.33 0.89
N LEU A 133 -14.47 1.46 1.89
CA LEU A 133 -15.63 1.30 2.76
C LEU A 133 -15.89 2.57 3.58
N LEU A 134 -14.85 3.13 4.19
CA LEU A 134 -14.95 4.39 4.96
C LEU A 134 -15.49 5.53 4.11
N ALA A 135 -14.93 5.74 2.92
CA ALA A 135 -15.39 6.78 2.01
C ALA A 135 -16.87 6.63 1.66
N LYS A 136 -17.32 5.38 1.41
CA LYS A 136 -18.72 5.08 1.10
C LYS A 136 -19.64 5.36 2.29
N ILE A 137 -19.31 4.86 3.49
CA ILE A 137 -20.13 5.07 4.71
C ILE A 137 -20.24 6.57 5.02
N ILE A 138 -19.13 7.30 4.96
CA ILE A 138 -19.08 8.75 5.19
C ILE A 138 -19.95 9.50 4.17
N ALA A 139 -19.93 9.09 2.89
CA ALA A 139 -20.75 9.69 1.85
C ALA A 139 -22.26 9.42 2.08
N GLU A 140 -22.62 8.17 2.42
CA GLU A 140 -24.02 7.79 2.72
C GLU A 140 -24.58 8.51 3.96
N MET A 141 -23.72 8.82 4.93
CA MET A 141 -24.08 9.62 6.13
C MET A 141 -24.11 11.13 5.87
N ASN A 142 -23.75 11.60 4.67
CA ASN A 142 -23.56 13.02 4.34
C ASN A 142 -22.53 13.73 5.24
N TRP A 143 -21.51 13.01 5.70
CA TRP A 143 -20.47 13.52 6.61
C TRP A 143 -19.18 13.97 5.91
N SER A 144 -19.12 13.94 4.58
CA SER A 144 -17.91 14.23 3.78
C SER A 144 -17.26 15.60 4.09
N ARG A 145 -18.05 16.57 4.61
CA ARG A 145 -17.55 17.92 4.96
C ARG A 145 -17.10 18.06 6.42
N ARG A 146 -17.23 17.02 7.24
CA ARG A 146 -16.84 17.09 8.66
C ARG A 146 -15.33 17.12 8.81
N PRO A 147 -14.77 17.92 9.76
CA PRO A 147 -13.32 18.14 9.88
C PRO A 147 -12.50 16.85 10.10
N PHE A 148 -13.03 15.87 10.85
CA PHE A 148 -12.33 14.63 11.16
C PHE A 148 -12.17 13.70 9.96
N VAL A 149 -13.05 13.80 8.95
CA VAL A 149 -13.10 12.90 7.78
C VAL A 149 -11.78 12.90 7.01
N LYS A 150 -11.16 14.07 6.84
CA LYS A 150 -9.86 14.20 6.18
C LYS A 150 -8.76 13.41 6.90
N TYR A 151 -8.83 13.33 8.24
CA TYR A 151 -7.86 12.58 9.04
C TYR A 151 -8.13 11.07 8.98
N VAL A 152 -9.40 10.64 9.07
CA VAL A 152 -9.76 9.23 8.97
C VAL A 152 -9.37 8.66 7.60
N ILE A 153 -9.79 9.29 6.51
CA ILE A 153 -9.44 8.85 5.15
C ILE A 153 -7.92 8.95 4.93
N GLY A 154 -7.30 10.07 5.37
CA GLY A 154 -5.87 10.24 5.20
C GLY A 154 -5.03 9.24 6.00
N THR A 155 -5.45 8.83 7.19
CA THR A 155 -4.78 7.79 7.99
C THR A 155 -4.91 6.43 7.31
N SER A 156 -6.11 6.05 6.86
CA SER A 156 -6.35 4.81 6.13
C SER A 156 -5.49 4.73 4.86
N VAL A 157 -5.41 5.81 4.06
CA VAL A 157 -4.50 5.85 2.89
C VAL A 157 -3.02 5.71 3.27
N CYS A 158 -2.61 6.25 4.44
CA CYS A 158 -1.24 6.03 4.93
C CYS A 158 -1.01 4.59 5.39
N GLU A 159 -2.02 3.95 6.02
CA GLU A 159 -2.00 2.52 6.38
C GLU A 159 -1.84 1.66 5.12
N ASP A 160 -2.58 1.94 4.04
CA ASP A 160 -2.47 1.25 2.74
C ASP A 160 -1.01 1.23 2.24
N ILE A 161 -0.32 2.39 2.28
CA ILE A 161 1.08 2.49 1.84
C ILE A 161 2.00 1.64 2.71
N VAL A 162 1.83 1.70 4.03
CA VAL A 162 2.65 0.93 4.97
C VAL A 162 2.36 -0.56 4.80
N CYS A 163 1.10 -0.94 4.60
CA CYS A 163 0.66 -2.32 4.40
C CYS A 163 1.26 -2.93 3.13
N VAL A 164 1.31 -2.20 2.01
CA VAL A 164 1.99 -2.66 0.78
C VAL A 164 3.47 -2.97 1.06
N GLY A 165 4.14 -2.12 1.84
CA GLY A 165 5.52 -2.36 2.28
C GLY A 165 5.65 -3.61 3.16
N LEU A 166 4.72 -3.80 4.10
CA LEU A 166 4.69 -4.98 4.97
C LEU A 166 4.39 -6.27 4.20
N ILE A 167 3.48 -6.25 3.23
CA ILE A 167 3.19 -7.40 2.35
C ILE A 167 4.45 -7.83 1.61
N ALA A 168 5.19 -6.89 1.03
CA ALA A 168 6.44 -7.21 0.36
C ALA A 168 7.49 -7.80 1.33
N LEU A 169 7.52 -7.32 2.56
CA LEU A 169 8.42 -7.80 3.62
C LEU A 169 8.09 -9.23 4.05
N VAL A 170 6.81 -9.53 4.32
CA VAL A 170 6.39 -10.88 4.75
C VAL A 170 6.51 -11.89 3.62
N THR A 171 6.36 -11.47 2.35
CA THR A 171 6.64 -12.31 1.18
C THR A 171 8.08 -12.82 1.20
N GLY A 172 9.06 -11.91 1.39
CA GLY A 172 10.48 -12.27 1.49
C GLY A 172 10.80 -13.20 2.66
N VAL A 173 10.14 -13.00 3.81
CA VAL A 173 10.31 -13.87 4.99
C VAL A 173 9.78 -15.28 4.72
N ALA A 174 8.61 -15.41 4.06
CA ALA A 174 7.98 -16.69 3.78
C ALA A 174 8.72 -17.52 2.72
N GLN A 175 9.39 -16.86 1.78
CA GLN A 175 10.18 -17.52 0.71
C GLN A 175 11.53 -18.10 1.20
N GLY A 176 11.78 -18.08 2.49
CA GLY A 176 12.93 -18.81 3.07
C GLY A 176 14.27 -18.07 3.03
N HIS A 177 14.29 -16.76 2.79
CA HIS A 177 15.51 -15.94 2.88
C HIS A 177 16.03 -15.79 4.32
N GLY A 178 15.55 -16.64 5.23
CA GLY A 178 16.02 -16.78 6.61
C GLY A 178 15.74 -15.57 7.50
N MET A 179 15.34 -15.81 8.74
CA MET A 179 15.13 -14.77 9.76
C MET A 179 16.44 -14.19 10.33
N SER A 180 17.54 -14.19 9.56
CA SER A 180 18.70 -13.44 10.00
C SER A 180 18.45 -11.94 9.78
N LEU A 181 18.80 -11.10 10.75
CA LEU A 181 18.71 -9.64 10.64
C LEU A 181 19.41 -9.11 9.38
N GLY A 182 20.47 -9.79 8.91
CA GLY A 182 21.18 -9.46 7.67
C GLY A 182 20.35 -9.75 6.42
N ALA A 183 19.71 -10.91 6.32
CA ALA A 183 18.87 -11.28 5.17
C ALA A 183 17.60 -10.41 5.10
N ALA A 184 16.94 -10.16 6.25
CA ALA A 184 15.80 -9.24 6.32
C ALA A 184 16.21 -7.81 5.94
N GLY A 185 17.39 -7.35 6.37
CA GLY A 185 17.93 -6.04 6.00
C GLY A 185 18.24 -5.93 4.51
N MET A 186 18.78 -6.97 3.88
CA MET A 186 19.04 -7.01 2.43
C MET A 186 17.75 -7.03 1.62
N SER A 187 16.76 -7.83 2.02
CA SER A 187 15.45 -7.86 1.35
C SER A 187 14.72 -6.52 1.46
N LEU A 188 14.72 -5.91 2.66
CA LEU A 188 14.16 -4.58 2.86
C LEU A 188 14.92 -3.51 2.07
N GLY A 189 16.26 -3.59 2.05
CA GLY A 189 17.10 -2.69 1.26
C GLY A 189 16.80 -2.80 -0.22
N GLY A 190 16.73 -4.01 -0.76
CA GLY A 190 16.35 -4.26 -2.15
C GLY A 190 14.95 -3.75 -2.50
N LEU A 191 13.96 -3.99 -1.63
CA LEU A 191 12.61 -3.46 -1.78
C LEU A 191 12.59 -1.93 -1.82
N LEU A 192 13.29 -1.28 -0.90
CA LEU A 192 13.38 0.19 -0.85
C LEU A 192 14.08 0.74 -2.10
N ILE A 193 15.15 0.10 -2.55
CA ILE A 193 15.88 0.50 -3.77
C ILE A 193 14.99 0.32 -4.99
N PHE A 194 14.31 -0.82 -5.14
CA PHE A 194 13.37 -1.05 -6.23
C PHE A 194 12.25 -0.01 -6.24
N SER A 195 11.54 0.14 -5.12
CA SER A 195 10.44 1.11 -5.01
C SER A 195 10.92 2.54 -5.28
N PHE A 196 12.08 2.89 -4.77
CA PHE A 196 12.70 4.18 -5.00
C PHE A 196 13.07 4.38 -6.48
N ALA A 197 13.69 3.40 -7.13
CA ALA A 197 14.02 3.43 -8.54
C ALA A 197 12.77 3.62 -9.41
N VAL A 198 11.73 2.81 -9.18
CA VAL A 198 10.45 2.91 -9.90
C VAL A 198 9.80 4.29 -9.68
N ILE A 199 9.78 4.81 -8.44
CA ILE A 199 9.20 6.12 -8.15
C ILE A 199 10.01 7.24 -8.82
N VAL A 200 11.32 7.27 -8.66
CA VAL A 200 12.16 8.37 -9.15
C VAL A 200 12.20 8.39 -10.69
N PHE A 201 12.43 7.23 -11.30
CA PHE A 201 12.43 7.10 -12.75
C PHE A 201 11.03 7.32 -13.34
N GLY A 202 10.04 6.72 -12.68
CA GLY A 202 8.64 6.82 -13.07
C GLY A 202 8.06 8.23 -12.96
N LEU A 203 8.41 9.02 -11.93
CA LEU A 203 7.94 10.41 -11.78
C LEU A 203 8.40 11.33 -12.92
N VAL A 204 9.48 10.97 -13.61
CA VAL A 204 9.97 11.73 -14.76
C VAL A 204 9.36 11.21 -16.06
N LEU A 205 9.32 9.90 -16.24
CA LEU A 205 8.94 9.25 -17.49
C LEU A 205 7.42 9.12 -17.63
N VAL A 206 6.75 8.55 -16.62
CA VAL A 206 5.33 8.18 -16.71
C VAL A 206 4.42 9.40 -16.92
N PRO A 207 4.50 10.50 -16.13
CA PRO A 207 3.64 11.66 -16.37
C PRO A 207 3.86 12.29 -17.76
N ARG A 208 5.13 12.36 -18.22
CA ARG A 208 5.42 12.90 -19.56
C ARG A 208 4.87 12.02 -20.68
N LEU A 209 5.04 10.70 -20.55
CA LEU A 209 4.50 9.74 -21.51
C LEU A 209 2.98 9.85 -21.56
N LEU A 210 2.31 9.82 -20.41
CA LEU A 210 0.86 9.89 -20.33
C LEU A 210 0.31 11.24 -20.85
N SER A 211 0.97 12.36 -20.53
CA SER A 211 0.58 13.67 -21.03
C SER A 211 0.78 13.78 -22.55
N SER A 212 1.87 13.25 -23.09
CA SER A 212 2.13 13.23 -24.54
C SER A 212 1.10 12.37 -25.26
N VAL A 213 0.81 11.18 -24.76
CA VAL A 213 -0.23 10.32 -25.35
C VAL A 213 -1.61 10.97 -25.24
N ALA A 214 -1.94 11.57 -24.11
CA ALA A 214 -3.24 12.23 -23.91
C ALA A 214 -3.47 13.46 -24.81
N SER A 215 -2.40 14.13 -25.26
CA SER A 215 -2.49 15.29 -26.13
C SER A 215 -2.65 14.93 -27.62
N HIS A 216 -2.23 13.73 -28.03
CA HIS A 216 -2.23 13.30 -29.44
C HIS A 216 -3.11 12.06 -29.67
N GLY A 217 -3.46 11.32 -28.62
CA GLY A 217 -4.21 10.07 -28.68
C GLY A 217 -5.62 10.17 -28.11
N ASP A 218 -6.41 9.16 -28.41
CA ASP A 218 -7.73 8.95 -27.88
C ASP A 218 -7.70 8.28 -26.48
N ASN A 219 -8.89 8.00 -25.93
CA ASN A 219 -9.02 7.32 -24.64
C ASN A 219 -8.48 5.89 -24.66
N GLU A 220 -8.61 5.21 -25.79
CA GLU A 220 -8.16 3.83 -25.97
C GLU A 220 -6.63 3.76 -25.90
N THR A 221 -5.94 4.60 -26.67
CA THR A 221 -4.47 4.69 -26.67
C THR A 221 -3.92 5.03 -25.29
N LEU A 222 -4.56 5.97 -24.57
CA LEU A 222 -4.16 6.33 -23.21
C LEU A 222 -4.37 5.17 -22.22
N LEU A 223 -5.49 4.46 -22.31
CA LEU A 223 -5.79 3.31 -21.47
C LEU A 223 -4.77 2.19 -21.71
N LEU A 224 -4.53 1.83 -22.97
CA LEU A 224 -3.55 0.78 -23.32
C LEU A 224 -2.14 1.15 -22.84
N THR A 225 -1.75 2.42 -22.98
CA THR A 225 -0.43 2.89 -22.52
C THR A 225 -0.28 2.75 -21.00
N VAL A 226 -1.26 3.19 -20.23
CA VAL A 226 -1.16 3.12 -18.77
C VAL A 226 -1.24 1.68 -18.25
N LEU A 227 -2.09 0.84 -18.86
CA LEU A 227 -2.16 -0.58 -18.53
C LEU A 227 -0.87 -1.31 -18.92
N GLY A 228 -0.29 -0.98 -20.08
CA GLY A 228 1.01 -1.51 -20.50
C GLY A 228 2.10 -1.17 -19.48
N CYS A 229 2.18 0.08 -19.03
CA CYS A 229 3.10 0.48 -17.96
C CYS A 229 2.80 -0.29 -16.65
N CYS A 230 1.53 -0.43 -16.28
CA CYS A 230 1.13 -1.12 -15.06
C CYS A 230 1.56 -2.59 -15.09
N PHE A 231 1.21 -3.33 -16.13
CA PHE A 231 1.58 -4.75 -16.26
C PHE A 231 3.08 -4.95 -16.39
N LEU A 232 3.79 -4.06 -17.09
CA LEU A 232 5.26 -4.15 -17.24
C LEU A 232 5.95 -4.02 -15.88
N VAL A 233 5.63 -2.98 -15.10
CA VAL A 233 6.25 -2.76 -13.78
C VAL A 233 5.83 -3.86 -12.79
N THR A 234 4.58 -4.30 -12.85
CA THR A 234 4.09 -5.44 -12.06
C THR A 234 4.85 -6.73 -12.39
N TYR A 235 5.11 -6.99 -13.67
CA TYR A 235 5.90 -8.13 -14.12
C TYR A 235 7.35 -8.05 -13.65
N VAL A 236 7.97 -6.87 -13.73
CA VAL A 236 9.34 -6.66 -13.20
C VAL A 236 9.38 -6.87 -11.69
N ALA A 237 8.38 -6.36 -10.94
CA ALA A 237 8.27 -6.60 -9.51
C ALA A 237 8.18 -8.10 -9.20
N PHE A 238 7.33 -8.82 -9.93
CA PHE A 238 7.19 -10.28 -9.80
C PHE A 238 8.50 -11.05 -10.08
N LYS A 239 9.25 -10.65 -11.11
CA LYS A 239 10.56 -11.25 -11.45
C LYS A 239 11.64 -11.00 -10.40
N LEU A 240 11.47 -9.98 -9.59
CA LEU A 240 12.34 -9.64 -8.46
C LEU A 240 11.82 -10.19 -7.13
N ASP A 241 10.90 -11.16 -7.18
CA ASP A 241 10.25 -11.79 -6.01
C ASP A 241 9.48 -10.81 -5.11
N TYR A 242 9.05 -9.66 -5.68
CA TYR A 242 8.13 -8.75 -5.00
C TYR A 242 6.66 -9.04 -5.36
N SER A 243 5.74 -8.55 -4.52
CA SER A 243 4.31 -8.77 -4.76
C SER A 243 3.81 -8.04 -6.02
N LEU A 244 2.86 -8.67 -6.74
CA LEU A 244 2.15 -8.04 -7.87
C LEU A 244 1.47 -6.72 -7.44
N ALA A 245 0.94 -6.70 -6.21
CA ALA A 245 0.29 -5.54 -5.60
C ALA A 245 1.21 -4.31 -5.57
N LEU A 246 2.48 -4.48 -5.19
CA LEU A 246 3.47 -3.41 -5.11
C LEU A 246 3.70 -2.76 -6.47
N GLY A 247 3.96 -3.55 -7.52
CA GLY A 247 4.23 -3.04 -8.87
C GLY A 247 3.06 -2.20 -9.39
N ALA A 248 1.84 -2.73 -9.28
CA ALA A 248 0.62 -2.04 -9.70
C ALA A 248 0.39 -0.74 -8.92
N PHE A 249 0.53 -0.78 -7.59
CA PHE A 249 0.39 0.40 -6.72
C PHE A 249 1.37 1.52 -7.09
N LEU A 250 2.65 1.19 -7.30
CA LEU A 250 3.67 2.17 -7.68
C LEU A 250 3.31 2.90 -8.99
N VAL A 251 2.85 2.17 -10.01
CA VAL A 251 2.43 2.81 -11.27
C VAL A 251 1.18 3.66 -11.07
N GLY A 252 0.25 3.25 -10.23
CA GLY A 252 -0.89 4.06 -9.82
C GLY A 252 -0.47 5.40 -9.20
N VAL A 253 0.48 5.37 -8.25
CA VAL A 253 1.05 6.58 -7.62
C VAL A 253 1.73 7.48 -8.65
N LEU A 254 2.44 6.91 -9.63
CA LEU A 254 3.04 7.67 -10.73
C LEU A 254 1.98 8.33 -11.62
N GLY A 255 0.93 7.60 -11.97
CA GLY A 255 -0.22 8.10 -12.73
C GLY A 255 -0.98 9.21 -11.99
N SER A 256 -1.04 9.15 -10.66
CA SER A 256 -1.69 10.18 -9.82
C SER A 256 -1.02 11.55 -9.90
N SER A 257 0.27 11.58 -10.26
CA SER A 257 1.06 12.81 -10.42
C SER A 257 0.92 13.45 -11.81
N SER A 258 0.18 12.83 -12.74
CA SER A 258 -0.06 13.35 -14.08
C SER A 258 -1.30 14.25 -14.15
N ASP A 259 -1.30 15.18 -15.11
CA ASP A 259 -2.45 16.07 -15.35
C ASP A 259 -3.71 15.32 -15.81
N VAL A 260 -3.53 14.09 -16.32
CA VAL A 260 -4.60 13.23 -16.83
C VAL A 260 -5.17 12.28 -15.78
N ARG A 261 -4.78 12.40 -14.49
CA ARG A 261 -5.20 11.54 -13.38
C ARG A 261 -6.71 11.26 -13.35
N ARG A 262 -7.54 12.32 -13.45
CA ARG A 262 -9.01 12.17 -13.42
C ARG A 262 -9.53 11.33 -14.58
N ARG A 263 -8.98 11.55 -15.79
CA ARG A 263 -9.33 10.80 -16.99
C ARG A 263 -8.93 9.32 -16.86
N LEU A 264 -7.71 9.05 -16.33
CA LEU A 264 -7.25 7.68 -16.04
C LEU A 264 -8.16 6.98 -15.05
N HIS A 265 -8.49 7.64 -13.93
CA HIS A 265 -9.37 7.06 -12.92
C HIS A 265 -10.73 6.67 -13.52
N GLN A 266 -11.36 7.54 -14.31
CA GLN A 266 -12.66 7.26 -14.94
C GLN A 266 -12.61 6.08 -15.92
N MET A 267 -11.48 5.88 -16.63
CA MET A 267 -11.33 4.78 -17.58
C MET A 267 -11.03 3.45 -16.89
N VAL A 268 -10.28 3.46 -15.79
CA VAL A 268 -9.87 2.23 -15.09
C VAL A 268 -10.90 1.77 -14.07
N GLU A 269 -11.71 2.67 -13.51
CA GLU A 269 -12.72 2.35 -12.49
C GLU A 269 -13.71 1.22 -12.89
N PRO A 270 -14.24 1.16 -14.13
CA PRO A 270 -15.06 0.02 -14.57
C PRO A 270 -14.32 -1.31 -14.57
N LEU A 271 -13.05 -1.31 -15.01
CA LEU A 271 -12.19 -2.51 -15.01
C LEU A 271 -11.90 -2.96 -13.58
N LYS A 272 -11.50 -2.02 -12.71
CA LYS A 272 -11.33 -2.29 -11.29
C LYS A 272 -12.59 -2.92 -10.68
N SER A 273 -13.75 -2.32 -10.92
CA SER A 273 -15.02 -2.81 -10.35
C SER A 273 -15.36 -4.23 -10.81
N MET A 274 -15.12 -4.55 -12.08
CA MET A 274 -15.34 -5.87 -12.64
C MET A 274 -14.38 -6.92 -12.04
N PHE A 275 -13.09 -6.66 -12.11
CA PHE A 275 -12.09 -7.62 -11.64
C PHE A 275 -12.03 -7.72 -10.11
N ALA A 276 -12.32 -6.63 -9.38
CA ALA A 276 -12.45 -6.67 -7.92
C ALA A 276 -13.64 -7.53 -7.49
N ALA A 277 -14.77 -7.50 -8.21
CA ALA A 277 -15.90 -8.39 -7.91
C ALA A 277 -15.47 -9.86 -8.03
N VAL A 278 -14.77 -10.24 -9.09
CA VAL A 278 -14.24 -11.61 -9.26
C VAL A 278 -13.25 -11.96 -8.15
N PHE A 279 -12.35 -11.05 -7.81
CA PHE A 279 -11.41 -11.23 -6.69
C PHE A 279 -12.13 -11.52 -5.37
N PHE A 280 -13.14 -10.73 -5.00
CA PHE A 280 -13.88 -10.96 -3.76
C PHE A 280 -14.73 -12.23 -3.80
N VAL A 281 -15.29 -12.61 -4.94
CA VAL A 281 -15.96 -13.91 -5.10
C VAL A 281 -14.95 -15.04 -4.93
N SER A 282 -13.76 -14.94 -5.53
CA SER A 282 -12.71 -15.95 -5.38
C SER A 282 -12.24 -16.12 -3.93
N ILE A 283 -12.17 -15.02 -3.16
CA ILE A 283 -11.93 -15.08 -1.72
C ILE A 283 -13.00 -15.93 -1.03
N GLY A 284 -14.27 -15.67 -1.36
CA GLY A 284 -15.39 -16.43 -0.81
C GLY A 284 -15.36 -17.91 -1.13
N LEU A 285 -14.91 -18.29 -2.34
CA LEU A 285 -14.77 -19.70 -2.76
C LEU A 285 -13.83 -20.49 -1.84
N LEU A 286 -12.78 -19.85 -1.35
CA LEU A 286 -11.79 -20.45 -0.45
C LEU A 286 -12.25 -20.51 1.01
N VAL A 287 -13.36 -19.83 1.36
CA VAL A 287 -13.89 -19.84 2.72
C VAL A 287 -14.66 -21.13 2.99
N ASN A 288 -14.26 -21.83 4.06
CA ASN A 288 -15.02 -22.95 4.59
C ASN A 288 -15.93 -22.47 5.76
N PRO A 289 -17.26 -22.40 5.57
CA PRO A 289 -18.18 -21.90 6.59
C PRO A 289 -18.18 -22.73 7.89
N PHE A 290 -17.93 -24.03 7.78
CA PHE A 290 -17.87 -24.92 8.93
C PHE A 290 -16.64 -24.63 9.80
N VAL A 291 -15.49 -24.35 9.17
CA VAL A 291 -14.27 -23.94 9.87
C VAL A 291 -14.47 -22.57 10.53
N CYS A 292 -15.14 -21.63 9.86
CA CYS A 292 -15.51 -20.34 10.45
C CYS A 292 -16.39 -20.54 11.68
N TRP A 293 -17.38 -21.42 11.62
CA TRP A 293 -18.26 -21.73 12.75
C TRP A 293 -17.51 -22.38 13.92
N GLN A 294 -16.64 -23.32 13.66
CA GLN A 294 -15.79 -23.96 14.67
C GLN A 294 -14.86 -22.95 15.36
N ASN A 295 -14.44 -21.91 14.65
CA ASN A 295 -13.54 -20.86 15.16
C ASN A 295 -14.27 -19.56 15.51
N ILE A 296 -15.61 -19.58 15.69
CA ILE A 296 -16.39 -18.36 15.91
C ILE A 296 -15.94 -17.59 17.16
N GLY A 297 -15.54 -18.30 18.22
CA GLY A 297 -14.99 -17.68 19.43
C GLY A 297 -13.71 -16.91 19.17
N LEU A 298 -12.82 -17.46 18.33
CA LEU A 298 -11.58 -16.83 17.92
C LEU A 298 -11.86 -15.60 17.04
N ILE A 299 -12.81 -15.71 16.11
CA ILE A 299 -13.24 -14.60 15.23
C ILE A 299 -13.81 -13.45 16.07
N LEU A 300 -14.69 -13.75 17.05
CA LEU A 300 -15.26 -12.73 17.92
C LEU A 300 -14.21 -12.05 18.80
N LEU A 301 -13.30 -12.84 19.38
CA LEU A 301 -12.23 -12.33 20.24
C LEU A 301 -11.26 -11.45 19.47
N LEU A 302 -10.82 -11.90 18.29
CA LEU A 302 -9.93 -11.13 17.43
C LEU A 302 -10.61 -9.88 16.87
N SER A 303 -11.90 -9.95 16.53
CA SER A 303 -12.68 -8.77 16.10
C SER A 303 -12.77 -7.72 17.21
N ALA A 304 -13.02 -8.15 18.45
CA ALA A 304 -13.03 -7.26 19.60
C ALA A 304 -11.64 -6.62 19.83
N LEU A 305 -10.56 -7.42 19.72
CA LEU A 305 -9.19 -6.94 19.82
C LEU A 305 -8.88 -5.90 18.73
N VAL A 306 -9.27 -6.17 17.48
CA VAL A 306 -9.06 -5.24 16.35
C VAL A 306 -9.81 -3.94 16.58
N MET A 307 -11.11 -4.01 16.90
CA MET A 307 -11.92 -2.80 17.09
C MET A 307 -11.42 -1.96 18.27
N ALA A 308 -11.06 -2.59 19.38
CA ALA A 308 -10.50 -1.91 20.55
C ALA A 308 -9.09 -1.38 20.26
N GLY A 309 -8.20 -2.19 19.68
CA GLY A 309 -6.82 -1.83 19.38
C GLY A 309 -6.72 -0.66 18.41
N LYS A 310 -7.35 -0.76 17.24
CA LYS A 310 -7.39 0.35 16.26
C LYS A 310 -8.08 1.58 16.84
N GLY A 311 -9.19 1.37 17.57
CA GLY A 311 -9.90 2.46 18.25
C GLY A 311 -9.00 3.25 19.20
N ILE A 312 -8.25 2.54 20.07
CA ILE A 312 -7.32 3.15 21.04
C ILE A 312 -6.10 3.76 20.35
N ASN A 313 -5.50 3.06 19.39
CA ASN A 313 -4.28 3.52 18.70
C ASN A 313 -4.53 4.79 17.89
N CYS A 314 -5.61 4.82 17.10
CA CYS A 314 -5.95 5.98 16.29
C CYS A 314 -6.44 7.15 17.15
N PHE A 315 -7.13 6.88 18.26
CA PHE A 315 -7.43 7.90 19.28
C PHE A 315 -6.13 8.49 19.88
N ALA A 316 -5.21 7.63 20.32
CA ALA A 316 -3.93 8.07 20.87
C ALA A 316 -3.08 8.82 19.84
N GLY A 317 -3.06 8.35 18.59
CA GLY A 317 -2.38 9.02 17.47
C GLY A 317 -2.94 10.41 17.19
N GLY A 318 -4.26 10.56 17.19
CA GLY A 318 -4.92 11.86 17.06
C GLY A 318 -4.53 12.82 18.20
N LEU A 319 -4.55 12.38 19.45
CA LEU A 319 -4.12 13.18 20.60
C LEU A 319 -2.63 13.53 20.54
N ALA A 320 -1.77 12.55 20.24
CA ALA A 320 -0.32 12.76 20.14
C ALA A 320 0.05 13.75 19.04
N THR A 321 -0.77 13.85 18.01
CA THR A 321 -0.59 14.81 16.92
C THR A 321 -1.31 16.13 17.15
N GLY A 322 -1.92 16.35 18.32
CA GLY A 322 -2.49 17.63 18.74
C GLY A 322 -3.92 17.90 18.27
N GLU A 323 -4.65 16.87 17.85
CA GLU A 323 -6.06 16.99 17.51
C GLU A 323 -6.94 17.05 18.76
N SER A 324 -8.18 17.56 18.63
CA SER A 324 -9.12 17.65 19.74
C SER A 324 -9.54 16.26 20.23
N LEU A 325 -9.97 16.17 21.50
CA LEU A 325 -10.50 14.93 22.07
C LEU A 325 -11.60 14.32 21.21
N LYS A 326 -12.57 15.11 20.78
CA LYS A 326 -13.68 14.67 19.94
C LYS A 326 -13.18 14.14 18.59
N THR A 327 -12.31 14.90 17.91
CA THR A 327 -11.71 14.47 16.63
C THR A 327 -10.96 13.15 16.80
N SER A 328 -10.18 13.00 17.87
CA SER A 328 -9.42 11.78 18.14
C SER A 328 -10.32 10.55 18.39
N VAL A 329 -11.44 10.72 19.13
CA VAL A 329 -12.46 9.67 19.28
C VAL A 329 -13.06 9.29 17.93
N GLN A 330 -13.39 10.28 17.10
CA GLN A 330 -13.94 10.04 15.76
C GLN A 330 -12.94 9.32 14.84
N MET A 331 -11.64 9.62 14.95
CA MET A 331 -10.58 8.90 14.24
C MET A 331 -10.53 7.44 14.68
N GLY A 332 -10.47 7.17 15.98
CA GLY A 332 -10.45 5.81 16.52
C GLY A 332 -11.65 4.98 16.11
N MET A 333 -12.86 5.53 16.28
CA MET A 333 -14.10 4.82 15.94
C MET A 333 -14.27 4.61 14.43
N GLY A 334 -13.81 5.54 13.60
CA GLY A 334 -13.89 5.44 12.15
C GLY A 334 -12.96 4.35 11.58
N LEU A 335 -11.76 4.24 12.12
CA LEU A 335 -10.73 3.28 11.66
C LEU A 335 -10.82 1.89 12.31
N ALA A 336 -11.79 1.65 13.20
CA ALA A 336 -11.95 0.42 13.97
C ALA A 336 -12.49 -0.77 13.13
N GLN A 337 -11.85 -1.07 12.01
CA GLN A 337 -12.18 -2.21 11.13
C GLN A 337 -10.94 -2.61 10.33
N ILE A 338 -10.89 -3.83 9.77
CA ILE A 338 -9.82 -4.24 8.87
C ILE A 338 -10.25 -4.16 7.40
N GLY A 339 -9.28 -3.80 6.56
CA GLY A 339 -9.49 -3.52 5.14
C GLY A 339 -9.40 -4.73 4.22
N GLU A 340 -9.45 -4.45 2.94
CA GLU A 340 -9.32 -5.44 1.87
C GLU A 340 -7.91 -6.04 1.75
N PHE A 341 -6.87 -5.38 2.28
CA PHE A 341 -5.52 -5.94 2.34
C PHE A 341 -5.45 -7.19 3.21
N ALA A 342 -6.31 -7.30 4.22
CA ALA A 342 -6.42 -8.51 5.05
C ALA A 342 -6.64 -9.78 4.20
N TYR A 343 -7.50 -9.69 3.20
CA TYR A 343 -7.77 -10.82 2.29
C TYR A 343 -6.57 -11.17 1.43
N MET A 344 -5.85 -10.15 0.94
CA MET A 344 -4.64 -10.34 0.15
C MET A 344 -3.53 -10.99 0.97
N VAL A 345 -3.34 -10.54 2.21
CA VAL A 345 -2.34 -11.11 3.13
C VAL A 345 -2.70 -12.56 3.49
N ALA A 346 -3.97 -12.85 3.75
CA ALA A 346 -4.42 -14.19 4.05
C ALA A 346 -4.29 -15.15 2.85
N LEU A 347 -4.61 -14.67 1.65
CA LEU A 347 -4.42 -15.44 0.41
C LEU A 347 -2.94 -15.66 0.10
N LEU A 348 -2.10 -14.64 0.31
CA LEU A 348 -0.66 -14.73 0.12
C LEU A 348 -0.05 -15.76 1.07
N TYR A 349 -0.46 -15.77 2.35
CA TYR A 349 -0.05 -16.81 3.30
C TYR A 349 -0.37 -18.20 2.77
N LEU A 350 -1.62 -18.42 2.37
CA LEU A 350 -2.07 -19.72 1.85
C LEU A 350 -1.28 -20.14 0.61
N THR A 351 -1.01 -19.21 -0.30
CA THR A 351 -0.27 -19.46 -1.55
C THR A 351 1.19 -19.81 -1.30
N LEU A 352 1.85 -19.09 -0.36
CA LEU A 352 3.28 -19.26 -0.10
C LEU A 352 3.60 -20.48 0.78
N THR A 353 2.71 -20.80 1.73
CA THR A 353 2.97 -21.87 2.71
C THR A 353 2.28 -23.19 2.34
N GLY A 354 1.23 -23.16 1.52
CA GLY A 354 0.37 -24.31 1.25
C GLY A 354 -0.39 -24.81 2.49
N ASP A 355 -0.35 -24.08 3.61
CA ASP A 355 -0.90 -24.47 4.90
C ASP A 355 -2.42 -24.19 4.95
N ALA A 356 -3.19 -25.09 4.35
CA ALA A 356 -4.66 -25.03 4.33
C ALA A 356 -5.28 -25.54 5.65
N ASP A 357 -4.53 -26.25 6.48
CA ASP A 357 -5.02 -26.86 7.73
C ASP A 357 -5.24 -25.82 8.83
N ARG A 358 -4.49 -24.72 8.82
CA ARG A 358 -4.66 -23.64 9.79
C ARG A 358 -5.84 -22.76 9.43
N PRO A 359 -6.69 -22.42 10.41
CA PRO A 359 -7.89 -21.62 10.17
C PRO A 359 -7.58 -20.11 9.94
N MET A 360 -6.32 -19.73 9.71
CA MET A 360 -5.90 -18.33 9.59
C MET A 360 -6.70 -17.59 8.52
N TYR A 361 -6.82 -18.17 7.32
CA TYR A 361 -7.57 -17.56 6.22
C TYR A 361 -9.03 -17.30 6.62
N GLN A 362 -9.70 -18.32 7.14
CA GLN A 362 -11.11 -18.27 7.55
C GLN A 362 -11.33 -17.28 8.70
N VAL A 363 -10.41 -17.26 9.66
CA VAL A 363 -10.46 -16.33 10.79
C VAL A 363 -10.30 -14.89 10.32
N VAL A 364 -9.30 -14.60 9.48
CA VAL A 364 -9.07 -13.23 8.95
C VAL A 364 -10.28 -12.75 8.13
N VAL A 365 -10.82 -13.60 7.24
CA VAL A 365 -12.02 -13.24 6.46
C VAL A 365 -13.23 -13.01 7.38
N GLY A 366 -13.43 -13.87 8.36
CA GLY A 366 -14.52 -13.73 9.34
C GLY A 366 -14.41 -12.43 10.16
N VAL A 367 -13.22 -12.09 10.62
CA VAL A 367 -12.94 -10.83 11.36
C VAL A 367 -13.19 -9.62 10.47
N SER A 368 -12.72 -9.66 9.22
CA SER A 368 -12.92 -8.56 8.28
C SER A 368 -14.42 -8.33 7.99
N LEU A 369 -15.16 -9.38 7.73
CA LEU A 369 -16.62 -9.29 7.51
C LEU A 369 -17.33 -8.70 8.74
N LEU A 370 -17.01 -9.19 9.93
CA LEU A 370 -17.66 -8.75 11.18
C LEU A 370 -17.34 -7.29 11.49
N THR A 371 -16.07 -6.90 11.44
CA THR A 371 -15.64 -5.52 11.73
C THR A 371 -16.17 -4.54 10.67
N THR A 372 -16.24 -4.96 9.39
CA THR A 372 -16.85 -4.20 8.31
C THR A 372 -18.35 -3.95 8.54
N LEU A 373 -19.10 -4.96 9.00
CA LEU A 373 -20.52 -4.83 9.32
C LEU A 373 -20.76 -3.90 10.52
N LEU A 374 -19.87 -3.91 11.50
CA LEU A 374 -20.00 -3.11 12.71
C LEU A 374 -19.50 -1.66 12.53
N ASN A 375 -18.65 -1.39 11.56
CA ASN A 375 -18.02 -0.08 11.38
C ASN A 375 -19.03 1.09 11.20
N PRO A 376 -20.14 0.96 10.44
CA PRO A 376 -21.16 2.03 10.35
C PRO A 376 -21.77 2.38 11.71
N VAL A 377 -21.93 1.40 12.59
CA VAL A 377 -22.45 1.60 13.95
C VAL A 377 -21.42 2.34 14.80
N MET A 378 -20.15 1.90 14.73
CA MET A 378 -19.03 2.55 15.42
C MET A 378 -18.90 4.02 14.99
N LEU A 379 -18.95 4.27 13.69
CA LEU A 379 -18.81 5.63 13.16
C LEU A 379 -19.98 6.54 13.61
N ARG A 380 -21.23 6.03 13.62
CA ARG A 380 -22.38 6.79 14.16
C ARG A 380 -22.23 7.06 15.66
N ALA A 381 -21.73 6.10 16.43
CA ALA A 381 -21.50 6.24 17.85
C ALA A 381 -20.34 7.19 18.19
N SER A 382 -19.49 7.54 17.20
CA SER A 382 -18.32 8.39 17.43
C SER A 382 -18.67 9.83 17.85
N ASP A 383 -19.78 10.40 17.36
CA ASP A 383 -20.25 11.73 17.75
C ASP A 383 -20.69 11.78 19.23
N PRO A 384 -21.68 10.98 19.68
CA PRO A 384 -22.13 11.02 21.07
C PRO A 384 -21.03 10.58 22.05
N LEU A 385 -20.17 9.62 21.66
CA LEU A 385 -19.03 9.21 22.48
C LEU A 385 -18.00 10.33 22.57
N GLY A 386 -17.70 11.02 21.48
CA GLY A 386 -16.78 12.15 21.47
C GLY A 386 -17.26 13.29 22.38
N ASP A 387 -18.53 13.63 22.30
CA ASP A 387 -19.17 14.65 23.16
C ASP A 387 -19.15 14.21 24.64
N TRP A 388 -19.39 12.95 24.93
CA TRP A 388 -19.36 12.40 26.29
C TRP A 388 -17.94 12.44 26.87
N VAL A 389 -16.90 12.01 26.09
CA VAL A 389 -15.49 12.06 26.51
C VAL A 389 -15.07 13.51 26.77
N GLU A 390 -15.45 14.44 25.89
CA GLU A 390 -15.10 15.85 26.02
C GLU A 390 -15.73 16.49 27.26
N LYS A 391 -16.98 16.16 27.58
CA LYS A 391 -17.69 16.64 28.79
C LYS A 391 -17.14 16.05 30.08
N ARG A 392 -16.70 14.77 30.07
CA ARG A 392 -16.15 14.09 31.24
C ARG A 392 -14.68 14.39 31.49
N CYS A 393 -13.95 14.90 30.50
CA CYS A 393 -12.55 15.24 30.63
C CYS A 393 -12.38 16.39 31.66
N PRO A 394 -11.54 16.21 32.70
CA PRO A 394 -11.26 17.26 33.67
C PRO A 394 -10.75 18.55 32.99
N ALA A 395 -11.24 19.71 33.45
CA ALA A 395 -10.91 20.99 32.83
C ALA A 395 -9.38 21.25 32.73
N GLY A 396 -8.62 20.84 33.74
CA GLY A 396 -7.15 20.97 33.75
C GLY A 396 -6.46 20.10 32.68
N LEU A 397 -6.96 18.86 32.44
CA LEU A 397 -6.42 18.00 31.38
C LEU A 397 -6.79 18.54 29.99
N ARG A 398 -8.04 18.98 29.83
CA ARG A 398 -8.51 19.60 28.58
C ARG A 398 -7.70 20.84 28.22
N ALA A 399 -7.42 21.73 29.19
CA ALA A 399 -6.59 22.91 28.97
C ALA A 399 -5.15 22.54 28.55
N LYS A 400 -4.56 21.51 29.17
CA LYS A 400 -3.21 21.01 28.78
C LYS A 400 -3.20 20.43 27.38
N LEU A 401 -4.21 19.64 27.00
CA LEU A 401 -4.30 19.08 25.63
C LEU A 401 -4.49 20.17 24.59
N THR A 402 -5.32 21.19 24.86
CA THR A 402 -5.48 22.34 23.97
C THR A 402 -4.18 23.12 23.83
N ALA A 403 -3.50 23.43 24.95
CA ALA A 403 -2.21 24.12 24.93
C ALA A 403 -1.12 23.32 24.17
N TYR A 404 -1.13 22.00 24.29
CA TYR A 404 -0.25 21.12 23.53
C TYR A 404 -0.56 21.16 22.03
N GLY A 405 -1.83 21.10 21.63
CA GLY A 405 -2.26 21.24 20.24
C GLY A 405 -1.83 22.58 19.64
N ASP A 406 -2.04 23.69 20.36
CA ASP A 406 -1.62 25.03 19.96
C ASP A 406 -0.09 25.17 19.85
N PHE A 407 0.65 24.52 20.75
CA PHE A 407 2.12 24.45 20.67
C PHE A 407 2.56 23.71 19.39
N LEU A 408 1.99 22.55 19.09
CA LEU A 408 2.32 21.79 17.87
C LEU A 408 1.95 22.57 16.60
N ALA A 409 0.81 23.26 16.59
CA ALA A 409 0.39 24.08 15.46
C ALA A 409 1.39 25.21 15.18
N ARG A 410 1.84 25.93 16.24
CA ARG A 410 2.87 26.96 16.13
C ARG A 410 4.22 26.40 15.68
N TYR A 411 4.64 25.26 16.23
CA TYR A 411 5.87 24.59 15.83
C TYR A 411 5.87 24.18 14.35
N ARG A 412 4.75 23.63 13.85
CA ARG A 412 4.58 23.29 12.42
C ARG A 412 4.66 24.53 11.51
N GLN A 413 4.08 25.66 11.93
CA GLN A 413 4.18 26.93 11.20
C GLN A 413 5.62 27.47 11.16
N SER A 414 6.37 27.37 12.25
CA SER A 414 7.77 27.83 12.30
C SER A 414 8.69 26.97 11.39
N LEU A 415 8.41 25.68 11.25
CA LEU A 415 9.13 24.81 10.30
C LEU A 415 8.85 25.16 8.83
N GLY A 416 7.73 25.79 8.52
CA GLY A 416 7.37 26.26 7.18
C GLY A 416 8.28 27.39 6.65
N ALA A 417 8.79 28.25 7.54
CA ALA A 417 9.66 29.35 7.17
C ALA A 417 11.07 28.92 6.68
N VAL A 418 11.50 27.70 7.00
CA VAL A 418 12.79 27.11 6.54
C VAL A 418 12.64 26.41 5.17
N ALA A 419 11.45 26.48 4.56
CA ALA A 419 11.06 25.62 3.43
C ALA A 419 11.83 25.90 2.13
N GLU A 420 12.32 27.10 1.88
CA GLU A 420 12.97 27.46 0.60
C GLU A 420 14.35 26.82 0.46
N ASN A 421 15.13 26.78 1.50
CA ASN A 421 16.43 26.10 1.52
C ASN A 421 16.26 24.57 1.45
N ARG A 422 15.23 24.03 2.13
CA ARG A 422 14.85 22.62 2.01
C ARG A 422 14.45 22.25 0.59
N ARG A 423 13.77 23.14 -0.15
CA ARG A 423 13.33 22.86 -1.54
C ARG A 423 14.53 22.71 -2.48
N ARG A 424 15.57 23.53 -2.33
CA ARG A 424 16.82 23.43 -3.11
C ARG A 424 17.57 22.13 -2.80
N VAL A 425 17.82 21.83 -1.51
CA VAL A 425 18.47 20.59 -1.07
C VAL A 425 17.69 19.37 -1.54
N ARG A 426 16.36 19.35 -1.38
CA ARG A 426 15.50 18.27 -1.85
C ARG A 426 15.56 18.10 -3.37
N GLY A 427 15.59 19.18 -4.15
CA GLY A 427 15.74 19.12 -5.60
C GLY A 427 17.06 18.47 -6.04
N MET A 428 18.14 18.73 -5.31
CA MET A 428 19.45 18.13 -5.58
C MET A 428 19.51 16.65 -5.15
N ILE A 429 18.96 16.32 -3.98
CA ILE A 429 18.81 14.93 -3.54
C ILE A 429 17.98 14.13 -4.54
N MET A 430 16.88 14.72 -5.05
CA MET A 430 16.02 14.05 -6.04
C MET A 430 16.75 13.79 -7.36
N LYS A 431 17.59 14.72 -7.82
CA LYS A 431 18.41 14.52 -9.02
C LYS A 431 19.48 13.44 -8.82
N LEU A 432 20.15 13.43 -7.66
CA LEU A 432 21.14 12.41 -7.31
C LEU A 432 20.46 11.03 -7.25
N ALA A 433 19.31 10.97 -6.62
CA ALA A 433 18.48 9.80 -6.53
C ALA A 433 18.00 9.29 -7.91
N LEU A 434 17.66 10.21 -8.83
CA LEU A 434 17.29 9.87 -10.20
C LEU A 434 18.44 9.19 -10.94
N VAL A 435 19.66 9.72 -10.80
CA VAL A 435 20.84 9.15 -11.48
C VAL A 435 21.17 7.77 -10.89
N ALA A 436 21.13 7.62 -9.57
CA ALA A 436 21.34 6.33 -8.92
C ALA A 436 20.27 5.28 -9.31
N ALA A 437 19.01 5.70 -9.44
CA ALA A 437 17.93 4.83 -9.92
C ALA A 437 18.13 4.40 -11.38
N LEU A 438 18.63 5.27 -12.21
CA LEU A 438 18.95 4.96 -13.61
C LEU A 438 20.11 3.97 -13.71
N GLU A 439 21.16 4.14 -12.90
CA GLU A 439 22.26 3.16 -12.82
C GLU A 439 21.75 1.79 -12.36
N PHE A 440 20.90 1.75 -11.36
CA PHE A 440 20.29 0.50 -10.88
C PHE A 440 19.44 -0.16 -11.98
N ALA A 441 18.61 0.63 -12.69
CA ALA A 441 17.80 0.12 -13.80
C ALA A 441 18.65 -0.46 -14.95
N ILE A 442 19.78 0.19 -15.26
CA ILE A 442 20.74 -0.30 -16.26
C ILE A 442 21.37 -1.62 -15.78
N ALA A 443 21.83 -1.69 -14.53
CA ALA A 443 22.41 -2.91 -13.96
C ALA A 443 21.41 -4.07 -14.00
N LEU A 444 20.16 -3.80 -13.68
CA LEU A 444 19.06 -4.77 -13.69
C LEU A 444 18.73 -5.24 -15.10
N ALA A 445 18.65 -4.33 -16.06
CA ALA A 445 18.43 -4.67 -17.47
C ALA A 445 19.53 -5.59 -18.01
N PHE A 446 20.79 -5.31 -17.69
CA PHE A 446 21.90 -6.19 -18.06
C PHE A 446 21.86 -7.55 -17.33
N GLY A 447 21.40 -7.60 -16.07
CA GLY A 447 21.14 -8.85 -15.37
C GLY A 447 20.11 -9.73 -16.10
N ILE A 448 18.97 -9.16 -16.47
CA ILE A 448 17.92 -9.85 -17.24
C ILE A 448 18.45 -10.30 -18.61
N LEU A 449 19.19 -9.46 -19.31
CA LEU A 449 19.80 -9.79 -20.60
C LEU A 449 20.80 -10.94 -20.48
N ASN A 450 21.51 -11.04 -19.38
CA ASN A 450 22.47 -12.13 -19.15
C ASN A 450 21.78 -13.48 -18.94
N GLU A 451 20.58 -13.52 -18.38
CA GLU A 451 19.79 -14.75 -18.17
C GLU A 451 19.03 -15.21 -19.43
N GLN A 452 18.86 -14.35 -20.42
CA GLN A 452 18.16 -14.65 -21.66
C GLN A 452 18.90 -15.70 -22.49
N ASP A 453 18.15 -16.60 -23.12
CA ASP A 453 18.69 -17.56 -24.08
C ASP A 453 18.98 -16.87 -25.42
N TRP A 454 20.26 -16.83 -25.77
CA TRP A 454 20.79 -16.20 -27.01
C TRP A 454 21.24 -17.24 -28.02
N SER A 455 20.77 -18.48 -27.93
CA SER A 455 21.18 -19.60 -28.79
C SER A 455 20.97 -19.32 -30.29
N SER A 456 20.07 -18.41 -30.65
CA SER A 456 19.82 -17.94 -32.01
C SER A 456 20.85 -16.93 -32.54
N PHE A 457 21.72 -16.41 -31.68
CA PHE A 457 22.78 -15.47 -32.09
C PHE A 457 24.04 -16.20 -32.58
N SER A 458 25.00 -15.42 -33.14
CA SER A 458 26.24 -16.01 -33.66
C SER A 458 27.03 -16.76 -32.60
N ALA A 459 27.74 -17.83 -32.98
CA ALA A 459 28.56 -18.63 -32.10
C ALA A 459 29.60 -17.78 -31.36
N TRP A 460 30.21 -16.79 -32.03
CA TRP A 460 31.14 -15.84 -31.43
C TRP A 460 30.51 -15.03 -30.29
N PHE A 461 29.26 -14.57 -30.48
CA PHE A 461 28.56 -13.80 -29.44
C PHE A 461 28.25 -14.66 -28.23
N ASN A 462 27.81 -15.89 -28.43
CA ASN A 462 27.50 -16.83 -27.34
C ASN A 462 28.76 -17.18 -26.52
N GLU A 463 29.90 -17.34 -27.16
CA GLU A 463 31.18 -17.59 -26.50
C GLU A 463 31.67 -16.39 -25.67
N HIS A 464 31.42 -15.15 -26.16
CA HIS A 464 31.91 -13.92 -25.51
C HIS A 464 30.80 -13.12 -24.80
N LYS A 465 29.58 -13.66 -24.71
CA LYS A 465 28.38 -12.99 -24.18
C LYS A 465 28.63 -12.27 -22.86
N GLN A 466 29.21 -12.96 -21.88
CA GLN A 466 29.45 -12.38 -20.55
C GLN A 466 30.41 -11.18 -20.61
N ILE A 467 31.47 -11.27 -21.41
CA ILE A 467 32.43 -10.18 -21.56
C ILE A 467 31.81 -8.99 -22.25
N VAL A 468 31.06 -9.22 -23.34
CA VAL A 468 30.40 -8.16 -24.09
C VAL A 468 29.35 -7.42 -23.25
N LEU A 469 28.48 -8.17 -22.55
CA LEU A 469 27.46 -7.58 -21.69
C LEU A 469 28.09 -6.84 -20.51
N TYR A 470 29.15 -7.39 -19.91
CA TYR A 470 29.88 -6.73 -18.82
C TYR A 470 30.55 -5.43 -19.27
N LEU A 471 31.19 -5.41 -20.43
CA LEU A 471 31.81 -4.19 -20.99
C LEU A 471 30.77 -3.13 -21.31
N LEU A 472 29.65 -3.51 -21.92
CA LEU A 472 28.54 -2.60 -22.21
C LEU A 472 27.94 -2.04 -20.92
N GLN A 473 27.69 -2.87 -19.94
CA GLN A 473 27.17 -2.43 -18.63
C GLN A 473 28.09 -1.40 -17.98
N ASN A 474 29.41 -1.67 -17.94
CA ASN A 474 30.37 -0.75 -17.36
C ASN A 474 30.49 0.56 -18.16
N LEU A 475 30.39 0.51 -19.48
CA LEU A 475 30.39 1.71 -20.32
C LEU A 475 29.17 2.60 -20.02
N PHE A 476 27.98 2.01 -19.88
CA PHE A 476 26.79 2.73 -19.49
C PHE A 476 26.89 3.31 -18.07
N LEU A 477 27.35 2.54 -17.09
CA LEU A 477 27.54 3.00 -15.72
C LEU A 477 28.57 4.15 -15.63
N ALA A 478 29.68 4.06 -16.38
CA ALA A 478 30.69 5.11 -16.44
C ALA A 478 30.14 6.46 -16.93
N ALA A 479 29.16 6.46 -17.84
CA ALA A 479 28.54 7.68 -18.35
C ALA A 479 27.81 8.49 -17.26
N PHE A 480 27.37 7.84 -16.16
CA PHE A 480 26.69 8.49 -15.04
C PHE A 480 27.61 8.97 -13.93
N PHE A 481 28.87 8.58 -13.93
CA PHE A 481 29.82 8.96 -12.88
C PHE A 481 30.01 10.48 -12.77
N ALA A 482 30.15 11.16 -13.91
CA ALA A 482 30.30 12.61 -13.95
C ALA A 482 29.05 13.36 -13.43
N PRO A 483 27.80 13.04 -13.88
CA PRO A 483 26.59 13.62 -13.31
C PRO A 483 26.45 13.43 -11.80
N ILE A 484 26.74 12.24 -11.29
CA ILE A 484 26.72 11.96 -9.84
C ILE A 484 27.71 12.85 -9.10
N PHE A 485 28.95 12.91 -9.56
CA PHE A 485 29.98 13.72 -8.95
C PHE A 485 29.59 15.20 -8.87
N PHE A 486 29.11 15.79 -9.99
CA PHE A 486 28.70 17.19 -10.03
C PHE A 486 27.47 17.48 -9.16
N LEU A 487 26.49 16.55 -9.10
CA LEU A 487 25.33 16.68 -8.22
C LEU A 487 25.70 16.57 -6.75
N ALA A 488 26.56 15.63 -6.39
CA ALA A 488 27.05 15.46 -5.01
C ALA A 488 27.85 16.69 -4.57
N GLN A 489 28.73 17.21 -5.41
CA GLN A 489 29.48 18.45 -5.13
C GLN A 489 28.56 19.66 -4.96
N GLY A 490 27.53 19.80 -5.85
CA GLY A 490 26.53 20.84 -5.72
C GLY A 490 25.72 20.75 -4.43
N LEU A 491 25.35 19.52 -4.02
CA LEU A 491 24.64 19.28 -2.76
C LEU A 491 25.54 19.66 -1.55
N ALA A 492 26.79 19.22 -1.54
CA ALA A 492 27.76 19.56 -0.49
C ALA A 492 27.93 21.07 -0.34
N ARG A 493 28.08 21.79 -1.45
CA ARG A 493 28.16 23.29 -1.46
C ARG A 493 26.91 23.94 -0.91
N THR A 494 25.71 23.46 -1.29
CA THR A 494 24.43 24.01 -0.83
C THR A 494 24.23 23.77 0.66
N VAL A 495 24.54 22.55 1.16
CA VAL A 495 24.47 22.24 2.59
C VAL A 495 25.47 23.08 3.38
N ALA A 496 26.70 23.26 2.87
CA ALA A 496 27.72 24.09 3.50
C ALA A 496 27.27 25.55 3.61
N THR A 497 26.66 26.14 2.57
CA THR A 497 26.11 27.51 2.65
C THR A 497 24.99 27.65 3.67
N ILE A 498 24.09 26.67 3.76
CA ILE A 498 23.00 26.68 4.76
C ILE A 498 23.54 26.59 6.20
N VAL A 499 24.55 25.74 6.42
CA VAL A 499 25.20 25.60 7.73
C VAL A 499 25.97 26.86 8.14
N LEU A 500 26.57 27.54 7.17
CA LEU A 500 27.37 28.75 7.39
C LEU A 500 26.51 30.00 7.64
N ASP A 501 25.33 30.10 7.00
CA ASP A 501 24.38 31.21 7.23
C ASP A 501 23.80 31.24 8.67
N GLY A 502 23.74 30.06 9.32
CA GLY A 502 23.22 29.91 10.69
C GLY A 502 24.26 30.14 11.81
N ARG A 503 25.59 30.34 11.51
CA ARG A 503 26.64 30.45 12.51
C ARG A 503 27.61 31.60 12.22
N LYS A 504 27.75 32.51 13.20
CA LYS A 504 28.72 33.63 13.18
C LYS A 504 30.16 33.21 13.53
N ASP A 505 30.42 31.90 13.72
CA ASP A 505 31.76 31.41 14.16
C ASP A 505 32.70 31.24 12.97
N THR A 506 33.69 32.14 12.89
CA THR A 506 34.60 32.28 11.75
C THR A 506 35.55 31.07 11.53
N ARG A 507 35.96 30.34 12.59
CA ARG A 507 36.89 29.19 12.47
C ARG A 507 36.22 27.96 11.91
N PHE A 508 34.98 27.68 12.31
CA PHE A 508 34.20 26.56 11.75
C PHE A 508 33.81 26.84 10.29
N ALA A 509 33.48 28.08 9.95
CA ALA A 509 33.17 28.47 8.58
C ALA A 509 34.37 28.29 7.63
N LEU A 510 35.61 28.57 8.09
CA LEU A 510 36.84 28.34 7.31
C LEU A 510 37.12 26.85 7.11
N ALA A 511 36.91 26.00 8.13
CA ALA A 511 37.10 24.55 8.03
C ALA A 511 36.11 23.90 7.04
N VAL A 512 34.82 24.31 7.09
CA VAL A 512 33.79 23.80 6.15
C VAL A 512 34.05 24.30 4.74
N ARG A 513 34.49 25.54 4.52
CA ARG A 513 34.89 26.05 3.20
C ARG A 513 36.14 25.35 2.66
N GLY A 514 37.08 24.98 3.52
CA GLY A 514 38.26 24.18 3.17
C GLY A 514 37.87 22.77 2.70
N ALA A 515 37.02 22.08 3.47
CA ALA A 515 36.55 20.75 3.12
C ALA A 515 35.73 20.73 1.81
N VAL A 516 34.90 21.74 1.56
CA VAL A 516 34.07 21.85 0.33
C VAL A 516 34.91 22.21 -0.91
N ARG A 517 36.09 22.81 -0.74
CA ARG A 517 37.02 23.06 -1.87
C ARG A 517 37.81 21.80 -2.27
N PHE A 518 37.91 20.83 -1.38
CA PHE A 518 38.64 19.58 -1.63
C PHE A 518 37.75 18.48 -2.27
N VAL A 519 36.42 18.56 -2.15
CA VAL A 519 35.43 17.74 -2.81
C VAL A 519 34.95 18.44 -4.09
#